data_366528bb0a9123b2b241c4cc4ffaa712
#
_entry.id   366528bb0a9123b2b241c4cc4ffaa712
#
_cell.length_a   1.000
_cell.length_b   1.000
_cell.length_c   1.000
_cell.angle_alpha   90.00
_cell.angle_beta   90.00
_cell.angle_gamma   90.00
#
_symmetry.space_group_name_H-M   'P 1'
#
loop_
_entity.id
_entity.type
_entity.pdbx_description
1 polymer ?
#
loop_
_entity_poly.entity_id
_entity_poly.type
_entity_poly.pdbx_seq_one_letter_code
_entity_poly.pdbx_strand_id
1 'polypeptide(L)'
;MQTFSKQRQVDFQHIPCFLEASDEATAAILQQLAQTLTSTIHWMSSPQRQVIHLAAVFACNFTNHCYALANEVLQTEQIPFSTLLPLINETASKVNTLTPQVAQTGPAVRFDENIINKQLELLRHHPRLQKIYELMSQSIHVVAQNQEVYD
;
A
#
# COMPACT_ATOMS: atom_id res chain seq x y z
N MET A 1 6.98 -5.60 10.73
CA MET A 1 6.06 -6.50 10.00
C MET A 1 6.71 -6.91 8.69
N GLN A 2 6.60 -8.17 8.28
CA GLN A 2 7.18 -8.69 7.06
C GLN A 2 6.46 -9.97 6.65
N THR A 3 6.44 -10.27 5.36
CA THR A 3 5.93 -11.55 4.84
C THR A 3 7.03 -12.60 4.89
N PHE A 4 6.74 -13.74 5.49
CA PHE A 4 7.67 -14.87 5.60
C PHE A 4 7.29 -15.98 4.63
N SER A 5 8.29 -16.60 4.00
CA SER A 5 8.13 -17.82 3.23
C SER A 5 9.32 -18.76 3.47
N LYS A 6 9.12 -20.07 3.26
CA LYS A 6 10.19 -21.05 3.40
C LYS A 6 11.31 -20.91 2.35
N GLN A 7 11.01 -20.25 1.23
CA GLN A 7 11.91 -20.14 0.08
C GLN A 7 12.78 -18.87 0.11
N ARG A 8 12.49 -17.91 1.00
CA ARG A 8 13.19 -16.63 1.04
C ARG A 8 13.80 -16.39 2.42
N GLN A 9 15.12 -16.25 2.46
CA GLN A 9 15.79 -15.69 3.65
C GLN A 9 15.41 -14.22 3.81
N VAL A 10 15.07 -13.85 5.04
CA VAL A 10 14.69 -12.48 5.40
C VAL A 10 15.85 -11.86 6.16
N ASP A 11 16.36 -10.75 5.65
CA ASP A 11 17.30 -9.90 6.38
C ASP A 11 16.53 -9.04 7.38
N PHE A 12 16.70 -9.34 8.66
CA PHE A 12 16.04 -8.62 9.74
C PHE A 12 16.64 -7.24 10.01
N GLN A 13 17.87 -6.95 9.58
CA GLN A 13 18.55 -5.69 9.89
C GLN A 13 17.77 -4.45 9.45
N HIS A 14 16.99 -4.57 8.35
CA HIS A 14 16.20 -3.47 7.78
C HIS A 14 14.70 -3.56 8.14
N ILE A 15 14.32 -4.49 9.02
CA ILE A 15 12.92 -4.67 9.40
C ILE A 15 12.66 -4.07 10.78
N PRO A 16 11.76 -3.08 10.92
CA PRO A 16 11.47 -2.52 12.23
C PRO A 16 10.81 -3.56 13.15
N CYS A 17 11.29 -3.64 14.39
CA CYS A 17 10.68 -4.38 15.49
C CYS A 17 9.78 -3.46 16.31
N PHE A 18 8.59 -3.93 16.64
CA PHE A 18 7.62 -3.24 17.48
C PHE A 18 7.49 -4.00 18.79
N LEU A 19 7.86 -3.36 19.90
CA LEU A 19 7.93 -3.98 21.23
C LEU A 19 6.85 -3.42 22.15
N GLU A 20 6.39 -4.28 23.04
CA GLU A 20 5.53 -3.95 24.19
C GLU A 20 5.88 -4.90 25.33
N ALA A 21 5.90 -4.42 26.54
CA ALA A 21 6.21 -5.20 27.74
C ALA A 21 5.28 -4.82 28.90
N SER A 22 5.09 -5.76 29.81
CA SER A 22 4.27 -5.57 31.02
C SER A 22 5.03 -4.83 32.14
N ASP A 23 6.36 -4.90 32.12
CA ASP A 23 7.24 -4.40 33.16
C ASP A 23 8.65 -4.08 32.60
N GLU A 24 9.44 -3.33 33.36
CA GLU A 24 10.79 -2.88 32.96
C GLU A 24 11.81 -4.02 32.78
N ALA A 25 11.70 -5.10 33.58
CA ALA A 25 12.64 -6.22 33.46
C ALA A 25 12.41 -6.97 32.15
N THR A 26 11.15 -7.21 31.79
CA THR A 26 10.75 -7.80 30.50
C THR A 26 11.14 -6.87 29.34
N ALA A 27 10.93 -5.55 29.50
CA ALA A 27 11.32 -4.56 28.49
C ALA A 27 12.83 -4.62 28.19
N ALA A 28 13.67 -4.69 29.23
CA ALA A 28 15.13 -4.78 29.04
C ALA A 28 15.54 -6.03 28.25
N ILE A 29 14.95 -7.17 28.56
CA ILE A 29 15.22 -8.43 27.85
C ILE A 29 14.78 -8.35 26.38
N LEU A 30 13.58 -7.85 26.11
CA LEU A 30 13.06 -7.69 24.75
C LEU A 30 13.89 -6.71 23.94
N GLN A 31 14.31 -5.60 24.55
CA GLN A 31 15.19 -4.62 23.93
C GLN A 31 16.53 -5.24 23.50
N GLN A 32 17.18 -5.98 24.38
CA GLN A 32 18.45 -6.66 24.07
C GLN A 32 18.26 -7.68 22.93
N LEU A 33 17.21 -8.48 22.98
CA LEU A 33 16.91 -9.47 21.94
C LEU A 33 16.67 -8.78 20.59
N ALA A 34 15.86 -7.72 20.57
CA ALA A 34 15.54 -7.00 19.33
C ALA A 34 16.78 -6.35 18.72
N GLN A 35 17.70 -5.82 19.53
CA GLN A 35 18.97 -5.24 19.10
C GLN A 35 19.89 -6.24 18.38
N THR A 36 19.76 -7.55 18.66
CA THR A 36 20.50 -8.59 17.92
C THR A 36 19.95 -8.82 16.52
N LEU A 37 18.72 -8.42 16.25
CA LEU A 37 18.00 -8.67 15.00
C LEU A 37 17.95 -7.46 14.06
N THR A 38 17.75 -6.26 14.64
CA THR A 38 17.52 -5.03 13.86
C THR A 38 18.04 -3.80 14.58
N SER A 39 18.42 -2.79 13.80
CA SER A 39 18.75 -1.45 14.31
C SER A 39 17.53 -0.57 14.55
N THR A 40 16.36 -0.95 14.05
CA THR A 40 15.14 -0.14 14.09
C THR A 40 14.12 -0.74 15.05
N ILE A 41 14.01 -0.16 16.23
CA ILE A 41 13.14 -0.64 17.32
C ILE A 41 12.19 0.47 17.72
N HIS A 42 10.91 0.14 17.82
CA HIS A 42 9.84 1.05 18.26
C HIS A 42 9.07 0.43 19.43
N TRP A 43 8.92 1.19 20.50
CA TRP A 43 8.03 0.84 21.60
C TRP A 43 6.61 1.32 21.27
N MET A 44 5.64 0.42 21.31
CA MET A 44 4.27 0.71 20.92
C MET A 44 3.29 -0.13 21.73
N SER A 45 2.20 0.50 22.13
CA SER A 45 1.07 -0.18 22.73
C SER A 45 0.34 -1.09 21.74
N SER A 46 -0.43 -2.05 22.26
CA SER A 46 -1.29 -2.93 21.45
C SER A 46 -2.24 -2.16 20.51
N PRO A 47 -2.94 -1.08 20.95
CA PRO A 47 -3.74 -0.25 20.05
C PRO A 47 -2.93 0.38 18.89
N GLN A 48 -1.74 0.90 19.16
CA GLN A 48 -0.86 1.47 18.12
C GLN A 48 -0.44 0.41 17.10
N ARG A 49 -0.10 -0.81 17.55
CA ARG A 49 0.23 -1.92 16.63
C ARG A 49 -0.95 -2.35 15.77
N GLN A 50 -2.19 -2.28 16.28
CA GLN A 50 -3.39 -2.53 15.48
C GLN A 50 -3.55 -1.50 14.35
N VAL A 51 -3.30 -0.22 14.64
CA VAL A 51 -3.35 0.85 13.63
C VAL A 51 -2.29 0.64 12.56
N ILE A 52 -1.03 0.32 12.94
CA ILE A 52 0.04 0.00 11.98
C ILE A 52 -0.33 -1.22 11.13
N HIS A 53 -0.93 -2.25 11.73
CA HIS A 53 -1.36 -3.42 10.98
C HIS A 53 -2.43 -3.06 9.94
N LEU A 54 -3.43 -2.26 10.31
CA LEU A 54 -4.44 -1.76 9.37
C LEU A 54 -3.80 -0.95 8.23
N ALA A 55 -2.89 -0.04 8.53
CA ALA A 55 -2.17 0.72 7.52
C ALA A 55 -1.38 -0.19 6.56
N ALA A 56 -0.75 -1.25 7.07
CA ALA A 56 -0.03 -2.22 6.26
C ALA A 56 -0.96 -3.07 5.37
N VAL A 57 -2.21 -3.32 5.78
CA VAL A 57 -3.21 -3.95 4.91
C VAL A 57 -3.45 -3.09 3.68
N PHE A 58 -3.63 -1.78 3.84
CA PHE A 58 -3.76 -0.85 2.71
C PHE A 58 -2.49 -0.82 1.84
N ALA A 59 -1.33 -0.60 2.47
CA ALA A 59 -0.08 -0.40 1.75
C ALA A 59 0.46 -1.65 1.04
N CYS A 60 0.11 -2.85 1.51
CA CYS A 60 0.66 -4.10 0.99
C CYS A 60 -0.43 -5.03 0.44
N ASN A 61 -1.41 -5.41 1.25
CA ASN A 61 -2.40 -6.42 0.84
C ASN A 61 -3.33 -5.91 -0.25
N PHE A 62 -3.89 -4.70 -0.08
CA PHE A 62 -4.77 -4.11 -1.09
C PHE A 62 -3.99 -3.69 -2.33
N THR A 63 -2.78 -3.17 -2.17
CA THR A 63 -1.90 -2.88 -3.31
C THR A 63 -1.61 -4.13 -4.14
N ASN A 64 -1.26 -5.26 -3.49
CA ASN A 64 -1.09 -6.53 -4.22
C ASN A 64 -2.39 -7.00 -4.89
N HIS A 65 -3.54 -6.78 -4.25
CA HIS A 65 -4.83 -7.08 -4.88
C HIS A 65 -5.10 -6.19 -6.09
N CYS A 66 -4.71 -4.90 -6.06
CA CYS A 66 -4.78 -4.03 -7.24
C CYS A 66 -3.94 -4.57 -8.40
N TYR A 67 -2.76 -5.18 -8.14
CA TYR A 67 -2.00 -5.86 -9.19
C TYR A 67 -2.73 -7.07 -9.77
N ALA A 68 -3.43 -7.83 -8.94
CA ALA A 68 -4.25 -8.95 -9.42
C ALA A 68 -5.41 -8.46 -10.30
N LEU A 69 -6.09 -7.37 -9.91
CA LEU A 69 -7.15 -6.75 -10.72
C LEU A 69 -6.61 -6.20 -12.05
N ALA A 70 -5.46 -5.55 -12.03
CA ALA A 70 -4.80 -5.07 -13.25
C ALA A 70 -4.46 -6.24 -14.19
N ASN A 71 -3.97 -7.35 -13.66
CA ASN A 71 -3.71 -8.56 -14.46
C ASN A 71 -5.02 -9.12 -15.06
N GLU A 72 -6.12 -9.14 -14.31
CA GLU A 72 -7.44 -9.57 -14.80
C GLU A 72 -7.89 -8.71 -16.02
N VAL A 73 -7.69 -7.39 -15.94
CA VAL A 73 -7.98 -6.47 -17.07
C VAL A 73 -7.08 -6.75 -18.27
N LEU A 74 -5.77 -6.93 -18.07
CA LEU A 74 -4.83 -7.19 -19.16
C LEU A 74 -5.10 -8.52 -19.88
N GLN A 75 -5.59 -9.52 -19.15
CA GLN A 75 -5.92 -10.83 -19.72
C GLN A 75 -7.05 -10.76 -20.76
N THR A 76 -7.94 -9.77 -20.71
CA THR A 76 -8.99 -9.59 -21.73
C THR A 76 -8.42 -9.35 -23.13
N GLU A 77 -7.23 -8.74 -23.20
CA GLU A 77 -6.53 -8.42 -24.44
C GLU A 77 -5.23 -9.25 -24.61
N GLN A 78 -5.04 -10.28 -23.79
CA GLN A 78 -3.84 -11.15 -23.80
C GLN A 78 -2.51 -10.39 -23.62
N ILE A 79 -2.54 -9.25 -22.91
CA ILE A 79 -1.36 -8.46 -22.62
C ILE A 79 -0.65 -9.04 -21.38
N PRO A 80 0.66 -9.31 -21.43
CA PRO A 80 1.39 -9.87 -20.29
C PRO A 80 1.52 -8.84 -19.15
N PHE A 81 1.31 -9.28 -17.92
CA PHE A 81 1.41 -8.43 -16.71
C PHE A 81 2.78 -7.74 -16.57
N SER A 82 3.84 -8.37 -17.08
CA SER A 82 5.20 -7.79 -17.06
C SER A 82 5.31 -6.41 -17.71
N THR A 83 4.38 -6.06 -18.60
CA THR A 83 4.27 -4.72 -19.22
C THR A 83 4.10 -3.62 -18.17
N LEU A 84 3.48 -3.91 -17.02
CA LEU A 84 3.25 -2.95 -15.94
C LEU A 84 4.41 -2.87 -14.93
N LEU A 85 5.35 -3.81 -14.92
CA LEU A 85 6.40 -3.87 -13.90
C LEU A 85 7.23 -2.57 -13.79
N PRO A 86 7.64 -1.90 -14.89
CA PRO A 86 8.36 -0.63 -14.77
C PRO A 86 7.53 0.46 -14.07
N LEU A 87 6.23 0.56 -14.39
CA LEU A 87 5.32 1.54 -13.77
C LEU A 87 5.05 1.22 -12.30
N ILE A 88 4.91 -0.04 -11.94
CA ILE A 88 4.75 -0.49 -10.55
C ILE A 88 5.97 -0.09 -9.73
N ASN A 89 7.17 -0.35 -10.23
CA ASN A 89 8.43 0.00 -9.55
C ASN A 89 8.58 1.52 -9.40
N GLU A 90 8.24 2.28 -10.43
CA GLU A 90 8.25 3.75 -10.38
C GLU A 90 7.26 4.27 -9.32
N THR A 91 6.04 3.74 -9.29
CA THR A 91 5.03 4.13 -8.31
C THR A 91 5.47 3.82 -6.88
N ALA A 92 6.07 2.65 -6.65
CA ALA A 92 6.57 2.25 -5.35
C ALA A 92 7.81 3.08 -4.92
N SER A 93 8.67 3.49 -5.86
CA SER A 93 9.87 4.27 -5.53
C SER A 93 9.54 5.73 -5.19
N LYS A 94 8.49 6.30 -5.77
CA LYS A 94 8.06 7.69 -5.48
C LYS A 94 7.80 7.96 -4.01
N VAL A 95 7.22 7.00 -3.28
CA VAL A 95 6.90 7.18 -1.85
C VAL A 95 8.14 7.18 -0.94
N ASN A 96 9.34 6.93 -1.47
CA ASN A 96 10.59 7.11 -0.73
C ASN A 96 11.01 8.59 -0.63
N THR A 97 10.50 9.45 -1.53
CA THR A 97 10.92 10.85 -1.65
C THR A 97 9.76 11.84 -1.58
N LEU A 98 8.55 11.38 -1.84
CA LEU A 98 7.33 12.17 -1.84
C LEU A 98 6.32 11.58 -0.85
N THR A 99 5.47 12.42 -0.29
CA THR A 99 4.31 11.89 0.44
C THR A 99 3.36 11.16 -0.52
N PRO A 100 2.61 10.14 -0.08
CA PRO A 100 1.68 9.43 -0.94
C PRO A 100 0.68 10.33 -1.67
N GLN A 101 0.27 11.43 -1.02
CA GLN A 101 -0.65 12.40 -1.57
C GLN A 101 -0.01 13.17 -2.75
N VAL A 102 1.20 13.68 -2.56
CA VAL A 102 1.95 14.41 -3.61
C VAL A 102 2.32 13.50 -4.77
N ALA A 103 2.61 12.22 -4.49
CA ALA A 103 2.93 11.22 -5.50
C ALA A 103 1.70 10.79 -6.32
N GLN A 104 0.46 11.09 -5.85
CA GLN A 104 -0.77 10.65 -6.51
C GLN A 104 -0.96 11.36 -7.85
N THR A 105 -1.23 10.60 -8.90
CA THR A 105 -1.49 11.07 -10.25
C THR A 105 -2.72 10.37 -10.84
N GLY A 106 -3.10 10.75 -12.05
CA GLY A 106 -4.14 10.08 -12.82
C GLY A 106 -5.43 10.90 -12.96
N PRO A 107 -6.40 10.40 -13.75
CA PRO A 107 -7.64 11.13 -14.05
C PRO A 107 -8.52 11.37 -12.83
N ALA A 108 -8.46 10.51 -11.81
CA ALA A 108 -9.24 10.61 -10.60
C ALA A 108 -8.87 11.84 -9.76
N VAL A 109 -7.60 12.29 -9.75
CA VAL A 109 -7.16 13.50 -9.03
C VAL A 109 -7.99 14.73 -9.45
N ARG A 110 -8.12 14.93 -10.76
CA ARG A 110 -8.85 16.06 -11.38
C ARG A 110 -10.32 15.75 -11.66
N PHE A 111 -10.78 14.55 -11.30
CA PHE A 111 -12.11 14.02 -11.62
C PHE A 111 -12.48 14.17 -13.10
N ASP A 112 -11.58 13.72 -13.98
CA ASP A 112 -11.80 13.75 -15.44
C ASP A 112 -12.88 12.75 -15.82
N GLU A 113 -14.15 13.22 -15.80
CA GLU A 113 -15.34 12.40 -16.07
C GLU A 113 -15.28 11.71 -17.44
N ASN A 114 -14.69 12.38 -18.45
CA ASN A 114 -14.60 11.79 -19.78
C ASN A 114 -13.72 10.53 -19.80
N ILE A 115 -12.58 10.59 -19.11
CA ILE A 115 -11.67 9.43 -19.00
C ILE A 115 -12.27 8.39 -18.06
N ILE A 116 -12.81 8.80 -16.92
CA ILE A 116 -13.42 7.89 -15.94
C ILE A 116 -14.56 7.09 -16.60
N ASN A 117 -15.48 7.75 -17.31
CA ASN A 117 -16.59 7.10 -17.97
C ASN A 117 -16.14 6.13 -19.08
N LYS A 118 -15.13 6.49 -19.87
CA LYS A 118 -14.54 5.57 -20.86
C LYS A 118 -13.95 4.32 -20.21
N GLN A 119 -13.28 4.47 -19.08
CA GLN A 119 -12.69 3.34 -18.36
C GLN A 119 -13.75 2.47 -17.68
N LEU A 120 -14.82 3.06 -17.14
CA LEU A 120 -15.99 2.34 -16.64
C LEU A 120 -16.70 1.54 -17.75
N GLU A 121 -16.80 2.10 -18.96
CA GLU A 121 -17.38 1.38 -20.10
C GLU A 121 -16.53 0.17 -20.54
N LEU A 122 -15.20 0.28 -20.50
CA LEU A 122 -14.31 -0.88 -20.72
C LEU A 122 -14.57 -2.01 -19.71
N LEU A 123 -14.99 -1.65 -18.49
CA LEU A 123 -15.29 -2.60 -17.41
C LEU A 123 -16.77 -3.06 -17.38
N ARG A 124 -17.60 -2.73 -18.37
CA ARG A 124 -19.07 -3.00 -18.38
C ARG A 124 -19.42 -4.48 -18.12
N HIS A 125 -18.58 -5.41 -18.56
CA HIS A 125 -18.76 -6.84 -18.35
C HIS A 125 -18.13 -7.36 -17.06
N HIS A 126 -17.53 -6.49 -16.25
CA HIS A 126 -16.84 -6.80 -15.01
C HIS A 126 -17.38 -5.95 -13.83
N PRO A 127 -18.62 -6.19 -13.38
CA PRO A 127 -19.31 -5.29 -12.44
C PRO A 127 -18.58 -5.16 -11.08
N ARG A 128 -17.83 -6.17 -10.67
CA ARG A 128 -16.98 -6.09 -9.46
C ARG A 128 -15.85 -5.09 -9.66
N LEU A 129 -15.15 -5.15 -10.78
CA LEU A 129 -14.04 -4.24 -11.13
C LEU A 129 -14.55 -2.80 -11.30
N GLN A 130 -15.71 -2.62 -11.95
CA GLN A 130 -16.34 -1.29 -12.07
C GLN A 130 -16.56 -0.64 -10.71
N LYS A 131 -17.17 -1.36 -9.75
CA LYS A 131 -17.43 -0.84 -8.40
C LYS A 131 -16.14 -0.46 -7.65
N ILE A 132 -15.11 -1.28 -7.76
CA ILE A 132 -13.81 -0.99 -7.13
C ILE A 132 -13.17 0.23 -7.80
N TYR A 133 -13.17 0.31 -9.12
CA TYR A 133 -12.64 1.44 -9.87
C TYR A 133 -13.33 2.75 -9.49
N GLU A 134 -14.66 2.74 -9.45
CA GLU A 134 -15.49 3.91 -9.10
C GLU A 134 -15.19 4.37 -7.66
N LEU A 135 -15.20 3.44 -6.68
CA LEU A 135 -14.91 3.74 -5.28
C LEU A 135 -13.50 4.32 -5.09
N MET A 136 -12.50 3.74 -5.76
CA MET A 136 -11.12 4.22 -5.69
C MET A 136 -10.98 5.59 -6.33
N SER A 137 -11.63 5.83 -7.48
CA SER A 137 -11.62 7.14 -8.16
C SER A 137 -12.25 8.23 -7.30
N GLN A 138 -13.37 7.97 -6.67
CA GLN A 138 -14.02 8.88 -5.74
C GLN A 138 -13.14 9.17 -4.51
N SER A 139 -12.56 8.12 -3.93
CA SER A 139 -11.66 8.27 -2.77
C SER A 139 -10.43 9.12 -3.08
N ILE A 140 -9.80 8.91 -4.23
CA ILE A 140 -8.64 9.71 -4.67
C ILE A 140 -9.05 11.18 -4.84
N HIS A 141 -10.18 11.44 -5.48
CA HIS A 141 -10.67 12.80 -5.70
C HIS A 141 -10.93 13.54 -4.38
N VAL A 142 -11.62 12.90 -3.44
CA VAL A 142 -11.88 13.49 -2.10
C VAL A 142 -10.59 13.83 -1.37
N VAL A 143 -9.59 12.97 -1.43
CA VAL A 143 -8.28 13.24 -0.81
C VAL A 143 -7.58 14.41 -1.50
N ALA A 144 -7.63 14.49 -2.84
CA ALA A 144 -7.02 15.59 -3.59
C ALA A 144 -7.66 16.95 -3.27
N GLN A 145 -8.99 17.02 -3.20
CA GLN A 145 -9.69 18.26 -2.82
C GLN A 145 -9.35 18.76 -1.41
N ASN A 146 -9.17 17.84 -0.45
CA ASN A 146 -8.81 18.22 0.91
C ASN A 146 -7.39 18.81 1.03
N GLN A 147 -6.52 18.61 0.05
CA GLN A 147 -5.18 19.21 0.01
C GLN A 147 -5.23 20.67 -0.46
N GLU A 148 -6.07 21.00 -1.44
CA GLU A 148 -6.22 22.37 -1.96
C GLU A 148 -6.78 23.35 -0.90
N VAL A 149 -7.34 22.85 0.20
CA VAL A 149 -7.89 23.67 1.29
C VAL A 149 -6.81 24.07 2.33
N TYR A 150 -5.65 23.39 2.33
CA TYR A 150 -4.58 23.61 3.32
C TYR A 150 -3.29 24.22 2.74
N ASP A 151 -3.21 24.39 1.40
CA ASP A 151 -2.17 25.13 0.69
C ASP A 151 -2.62 26.58 0.39
#